data_336db53bd19f51000aa695bb0811ee5e
#
_entry.id   336db53bd19f51000aa695bb0811ee5e
#
_cell.length_a   1.000
_cell.length_b   1.000
_cell.length_c   1.000
_cell.angle_alpha   90.00
_cell.angle_beta   90.00
_cell.angle_gamma   90.00
#
_symmetry.space_group_name_H-M   'P 1'
#
loop_
_entity.id
_entity.type
_entity.pdbx_description
1 polymer ?
#
loop_
_entity_poly.entity_id
_entity_poly.type
_entity_poly.pdbx_seq_one_letter_code
_entity_poly.pdbx_strand_id
1 'polypeptide(L)'
;MTSLLDSRVSTRCSQSSSATSGAEMCAWKQDSSRRRFIQLTMGAAAGLVTGGLEVATPRPALAQSKLSPDAALQELMAGNRRFAAGHSTACEKDLATLRKATEEKQEPFSAVLACADSRVPVELVFDQSIGQVFVARIAGNIATSEIIASLEYGVAALGTQVIVVLGHRNCGAVKATIEGKGEPGQISALYPHIRPAVDQAGPNLDAAIKANAKIQAALLRQASTVISGAVKESKLKVVAGYYDIASGSVTLLE
;
A
#
# COMPACT_ATOMS: atom_id res chain seq x y z
N MET A 1 -57.19 13.15 -23.10
CA MET A 1 -57.96 12.83 -21.89
C MET A 1 -56.95 12.46 -20.84
N THR A 2 -56.60 13.44 -20.01
CA THR A 2 -56.90 13.62 -18.59
C THR A 2 -56.23 12.53 -17.73
N SER A 3 -55.44 12.76 -16.67
CA SER A 3 -55.24 13.90 -15.72
C SER A 3 -54.16 13.47 -14.73
N LEU A 4 -53.19 14.30 -14.44
CA LEU A 4 -52.81 14.89 -13.15
C LEU A 4 -52.91 13.99 -11.90
N LEU A 5 -51.77 13.83 -11.17
CA LEU A 5 -51.72 14.31 -9.78
C LEU A 5 -50.29 14.51 -9.28
N ASP A 6 -50.04 15.74 -8.97
CA ASP A 6 -48.94 16.41 -8.28
C ASP A 6 -49.06 16.12 -6.76
N SER A 7 -47.98 15.82 -6.07
CA SER A 7 -47.91 15.95 -4.62
C SER A 7 -46.54 16.48 -4.20
N ARG A 8 -46.49 17.81 -4.11
CA ARG A 8 -45.44 18.60 -3.44
C ARG A 8 -45.50 18.33 -1.93
N VAL A 9 -44.39 17.93 -1.35
CA VAL A 9 -44.16 18.06 0.09
C VAL A 9 -43.29 19.28 0.32
N SER A 10 -43.94 20.34 0.79
CA SER A 10 -43.32 21.57 1.29
C SER A 10 -42.99 21.40 2.75
N THR A 11 -41.72 21.46 3.11
CA THR A 11 -41.29 21.68 4.50
C THR A 11 -40.81 23.12 4.64
N ARG A 12 -41.60 23.89 5.33
CA ARG A 12 -41.30 25.29 5.76
C ARG A 12 -40.21 25.24 6.82
N CYS A 13 -39.14 25.97 6.57
CA CYS A 13 -38.21 26.38 7.60
C CYS A 13 -38.64 27.77 8.09
N SER A 14 -39.06 27.87 9.32
CA SER A 14 -39.43 29.13 9.99
C SER A 14 -38.16 29.93 10.31
N GLN A 15 -38.12 31.14 9.79
CA GLN A 15 -37.14 32.18 10.17
C GLN A 15 -37.54 32.79 11.51
N SER A 16 -36.63 32.85 12.47
CA SER A 16 -36.64 33.81 13.55
C SER A 16 -35.37 34.66 13.48
N SER A 17 -35.62 35.94 13.27
CA SER A 17 -34.65 37.01 13.23
C SER A 17 -34.13 37.35 14.63
N SER A 18 -32.80 37.49 14.80
CA SER A 18 -32.23 38.54 15.64
C SER A 18 -30.79 38.81 15.19
N ALA A 19 -30.60 40.03 14.73
CA ALA A 19 -29.29 40.57 14.37
C ALA A 19 -28.48 40.89 15.62
N THR A 20 -27.21 40.52 15.65
CA THR A 20 -26.15 41.33 16.28
C THR A 20 -24.83 41.07 15.55
N SER A 21 -24.21 42.17 15.21
CA SER A 21 -22.93 42.35 14.55
C SER A 21 -21.78 41.76 15.35
N GLY A 22 -20.85 41.11 14.64
CA GLY A 22 -19.58 40.69 15.21
C GLY A 22 -18.73 40.05 14.13
N ALA A 23 -18.05 40.88 13.33
CA ALA A 23 -16.99 40.42 12.46
C ALA A 23 -15.78 40.05 13.31
N GLU A 24 -15.65 38.79 13.70
CA GLU A 24 -14.37 38.24 14.20
C GLU A 24 -13.58 37.64 13.04
N MET A 25 -12.66 38.46 12.55
CA MET A 25 -11.55 38.03 11.71
C MET A 25 -10.73 36.99 12.47
N CYS A 26 -10.68 35.77 11.97
CA CYS A 26 -9.73 34.77 12.40
C CYS A 26 -8.29 35.26 12.13
N ALA A 27 -7.70 35.92 13.12
CA ALA A 27 -6.28 36.24 13.11
C ALA A 27 -5.49 34.96 13.32
N TRP A 28 -4.79 34.52 12.30
CA TRP A 28 -3.76 33.48 12.41
C TRP A 28 -2.68 33.98 13.38
N LYS A 29 -2.65 33.44 14.58
CA LYS A 29 -1.50 33.60 15.48
C LYS A 29 -0.30 32.95 14.83
N GLN A 30 0.61 33.76 14.31
CA GLN A 30 1.94 33.31 13.91
C GLN A 30 2.67 32.79 15.16
N ASP A 31 2.84 31.48 15.19
CA ASP A 31 3.60 30.80 16.25
C ASP A 31 5.06 31.20 16.14
N SER A 32 5.55 31.86 17.19
CA SER A 32 6.92 32.39 17.32
C SER A 32 7.97 31.30 17.54
N SER A 33 7.63 30.01 17.38
CA SER A 33 8.53 28.88 17.64
C SER A 33 9.67 28.80 16.62
N ARG A 34 9.48 29.27 15.39
CA ARG A 34 10.53 29.24 14.35
C ARG A 34 11.68 30.21 14.61
N ARG A 35 11.46 31.31 15.32
CA ARG A 35 12.53 32.27 15.67
C ARG A 35 13.41 31.80 16.83
N ARG A 36 12.88 31.01 17.76
CA ARG A 36 13.67 30.45 18.88
C ARG A 36 14.58 29.32 18.46
N PHE A 37 14.25 28.59 17.40
CA PHE A 37 15.10 27.51 16.90
C PHE A 37 16.40 28.04 16.25
N ILE A 38 16.34 29.18 15.57
CA ILE A 38 17.51 29.77 14.89
C ILE A 38 18.44 30.50 15.86
N GLN A 39 17.96 30.97 17.02
CA GLN A 39 18.79 31.69 18.00
C GLN A 39 19.59 30.76 18.92
N LEU A 40 19.27 29.46 18.99
CA LEU A 40 20.00 28.48 19.81
C LEU A 40 21.21 27.85 19.11
N THR A 41 21.40 28.13 17.81
CA THR A 41 22.50 27.55 17.01
C THR A 41 23.72 28.48 16.82
N MET A 42 23.72 29.71 17.39
CA MET A 42 24.83 30.65 17.23
C MET A 42 25.61 30.96 18.51
N GLY A 43 25.62 30.10 19.49
CA GLY A 43 26.29 30.34 20.75
C GLY A 43 26.98 29.13 21.38
N ALA A 44 27.90 28.46 20.65
CA ALA A 44 28.88 27.57 21.29
C ALA A 44 29.96 27.14 20.29
N ALA A 45 30.86 28.06 19.96
CA ALA A 45 32.10 27.74 19.28
C ALA A 45 33.26 28.11 20.21
N ALA A 46 33.57 27.27 21.16
CA ALA A 46 34.90 27.13 21.81
C ALA A 46 34.83 26.03 22.89
N GLY A 47 35.10 24.81 22.50
CA GLY A 47 35.30 23.69 23.41
C GLY A 47 35.88 22.53 22.64
N LEU A 48 37.19 22.29 22.79
CA LEU A 48 37.82 21.06 22.30
C LEU A 48 37.06 19.86 22.85
N VAL A 49 36.38 19.13 21.98
CA VAL A 49 35.82 17.82 22.29
C VAL A 49 36.49 16.81 21.39
N THR A 50 37.42 16.07 21.94
CA THR A 50 37.79 14.74 21.48
C THR A 50 36.60 13.81 21.73
N GLY A 51 35.54 13.99 20.95
CA GLY A 51 34.36 13.13 20.91
C GLY A 51 34.47 12.21 19.71
N GLY A 52 34.67 10.92 19.97
CA GLY A 52 34.64 9.91 18.93
C GLY A 52 33.38 10.04 18.09
N LEU A 53 33.55 9.93 16.77
CA LEU A 53 32.49 9.82 15.82
C LEU A 53 31.74 8.51 16.18
N GLU A 54 30.66 8.60 16.97
CA GLU A 54 29.74 7.49 17.12
C GLU A 54 29.08 7.29 15.75
N VAL A 55 29.65 6.38 14.99
CA VAL A 55 28.98 5.79 13.84
C VAL A 55 27.70 5.20 14.40
N ALA A 56 26.56 5.83 14.09
CA ALA A 56 25.26 5.32 14.46
C ALA A 56 25.15 3.89 13.93
N THR A 57 25.33 2.92 14.80
CA THR A 57 25.08 1.52 14.48
C THR A 57 23.62 1.42 14.05
N PRO A 58 23.32 0.77 12.91
CA PRO A 58 21.94 0.56 12.49
C PRO A 58 21.17 -0.05 13.67
N ARG A 59 20.09 0.61 14.09
CA ARG A 59 19.21 0.02 15.11
C ARG A 59 18.79 -1.35 14.61
N PRO A 60 18.92 -2.41 15.41
CA PRO A 60 18.42 -3.72 15.03
C PRO A 60 16.94 -3.60 14.67
N ALA A 61 16.55 -4.21 13.56
CA ALA A 61 15.16 -4.24 13.10
C ALA A 61 14.24 -4.67 14.24
N LEU A 62 13.23 -3.86 14.53
CA LEU A 62 12.43 -3.96 15.77
C LEU A 62 11.53 -5.20 15.82
N ALA A 63 11.34 -5.91 14.72
CA ALA A 63 10.65 -7.19 14.67
C ALA A 63 11.14 -7.97 13.44
N GLN A 64 11.59 -9.17 13.65
CA GLN A 64 11.85 -10.10 12.55
C GLN A 64 10.90 -11.27 12.70
N SER A 65 10.06 -11.49 11.69
CA SER A 65 9.32 -12.73 11.57
C SER A 65 10.30 -13.90 11.65
N LYS A 66 9.92 -14.96 12.37
CA LYS A 66 10.76 -16.17 12.52
C LYS A 66 10.68 -17.10 11.32
N LEU A 67 9.89 -16.76 10.29
CA LEU A 67 9.69 -17.60 9.12
C LEU A 67 10.87 -17.43 8.14
N SER A 68 11.21 -18.46 7.40
CA SER A 68 12.05 -18.31 6.21
C SER A 68 11.22 -17.71 5.06
N PRO A 69 11.86 -17.11 4.02
CA PRO A 69 11.13 -16.60 2.86
C PRO A 69 10.21 -17.60 2.17
N ASP A 70 10.63 -18.86 2.11
CA ASP A 70 9.81 -19.93 1.56
C ASP A 70 8.63 -20.28 2.46
N ALA A 71 8.83 -20.35 3.78
CA ALA A 71 7.75 -20.59 4.73
C ALA A 71 6.74 -19.44 4.74
N ALA A 72 7.20 -18.19 4.63
CA ALA A 72 6.34 -17.02 4.52
C ALA A 72 5.47 -17.08 3.24
N LEU A 73 6.05 -17.45 2.11
CA LEU A 73 5.29 -17.64 0.87
C LEU A 73 4.29 -18.78 0.99
N GLN A 74 4.69 -19.90 1.58
CA GLN A 74 3.82 -21.06 1.81
C GLN A 74 2.63 -20.70 2.69
N GLU A 75 2.82 -19.90 3.76
CA GLU A 75 1.74 -19.43 4.63
C GLU A 75 0.74 -18.57 3.87
N LEU A 76 1.21 -17.59 3.07
CA LEU A 76 0.32 -16.80 2.22
C LEU A 76 -0.49 -17.68 1.27
N MET A 77 0.15 -18.62 0.60
CA MET A 77 -0.52 -19.51 -0.35
C MET A 77 -1.46 -20.51 0.34
N ALA A 78 -1.16 -20.92 1.56
CA ALA A 78 -2.07 -21.73 2.39
C ALA A 78 -3.32 -20.93 2.76
N GLY A 79 -3.16 -19.67 3.17
CA GLY A 79 -4.26 -18.75 3.43
C GLY A 79 -5.15 -18.54 2.19
N ASN A 80 -4.53 -18.31 1.04
CA ASN A 80 -5.31 -18.18 -0.20
C ASN A 80 -6.10 -19.45 -0.54
N ARG A 81 -5.55 -20.64 -0.32
CA ARG A 81 -6.31 -21.88 -0.52
C ARG A 81 -7.53 -21.97 0.41
N ARG A 82 -7.42 -21.55 1.68
CA ARG A 82 -8.56 -21.49 2.59
C ARG A 82 -9.62 -20.50 2.09
N PHE A 83 -9.19 -19.30 1.68
CA PHE A 83 -10.09 -18.28 1.13
C PHE A 83 -10.83 -18.79 -0.11
N ALA A 84 -10.11 -19.34 -1.10
CA ALA A 84 -10.70 -19.86 -2.33
C ALA A 84 -11.66 -21.05 -2.08
N ALA A 85 -11.42 -21.83 -1.05
CA ALA A 85 -12.30 -22.93 -0.62
C ALA A 85 -13.50 -22.48 0.24
N GLY A 86 -13.61 -21.16 0.57
CA GLY A 86 -14.66 -20.66 1.47
C GLY A 86 -14.46 -21.00 2.94
N HIS A 87 -13.25 -21.38 3.35
CA HIS A 87 -12.88 -21.79 4.71
C HIS A 87 -11.94 -20.77 5.39
N SER A 88 -12.20 -19.47 5.19
CA SER A 88 -11.41 -18.42 5.81
C SER A 88 -11.50 -18.42 7.32
N THR A 89 -10.35 -18.28 7.98
CA THR A 89 -10.21 -18.25 9.44
C THR A 89 -9.84 -16.88 9.99
N ALA A 90 -9.44 -15.94 9.12
CA ALA A 90 -9.01 -14.59 9.54
C ALA A 90 -10.08 -13.83 10.33
N CYS A 91 -11.36 -14.03 10.01
CA CYS A 91 -12.50 -13.40 10.70
C CYS A 91 -12.92 -14.11 11.99
N GLU A 92 -12.40 -15.30 12.28
CA GLU A 92 -12.73 -16.05 13.50
C GLU A 92 -11.93 -15.59 14.72
N LYS A 93 -10.85 -14.84 14.50
CA LYS A 93 -9.99 -14.34 15.57
C LYS A 93 -10.67 -13.18 16.29
N ASP A 94 -10.50 -13.13 17.62
CA ASP A 94 -10.97 -12.01 18.42
C ASP A 94 -10.26 -10.71 18.02
N LEU A 95 -11.01 -9.83 17.36
CA LEU A 95 -10.50 -8.55 16.87
C LEU A 95 -10.03 -7.64 18.01
N ALA A 96 -10.63 -7.70 19.18
CA ALA A 96 -10.21 -6.89 20.33
C ALA A 96 -8.83 -7.33 20.82
N THR A 97 -8.60 -8.62 20.93
CA THR A 97 -7.29 -9.20 21.28
C THR A 97 -6.23 -8.86 20.23
N LEU A 98 -6.56 -8.97 18.93
CA LEU A 98 -5.63 -8.62 17.85
C LEU A 98 -5.26 -7.14 17.87
N ARG A 99 -6.24 -6.25 18.02
CA ARG A 99 -6.00 -4.79 18.09
C ARG A 99 -5.09 -4.45 19.26
N LYS A 100 -5.34 -5.02 20.45
CA LYS A 100 -4.48 -4.81 21.62
C LYS A 100 -3.06 -5.34 21.40
N ALA A 101 -2.90 -6.49 20.75
CA ALA A 101 -1.59 -7.07 20.48
C ALA A 101 -0.78 -6.28 19.43
N THR A 102 -1.44 -5.51 18.57
CA THR A 102 -0.81 -4.76 17.46
C THR A 102 -0.82 -3.24 17.69
N GLU A 103 -1.28 -2.74 18.84
CA GLU A 103 -1.40 -1.32 19.15
C GLU A 103 -0.04 -0.60 19.08
N GLU A 104 0.99 -1.18 19.68
CA GLU A 104 2.31 -0.56 19.79
C GLU A 104 3.28 -0.99 18.66
N LYS A 105 3.04 -2.13 18.01
CA LYS A 105 3.94 -2.68 17.00
C LYS A 105 3.21 -3.49 15.94
N GLN A 106 3.80 -3.54 14.76
CA GLN A 106 3.41 -4.45 13.68
C GLN A 106 4.56 -5.42 13.38
N GLU A 107 4.23 -6.66 13.10
CA GLU A 107 5.21 -7.72 12.78
C GLU A 107 4.76 -8.51 11.54
N PRO A 108 4.64 -7.85 10.37
CA PRO A 108 4.20 -8.51 9.15
C PRO A 108 5.28 -9.47 8.66
N PHE A 109 4.92 -10.72 8.42
CA PHE A 109 5.84 -11.68 7.81
C PHE A 109 5.95 -11.52 6.30
N SER A 110 5.01 -10.80 5.69
CA SER A 110 4.90 -10.64 4.25
C SER A 110 4.54 -9.21 3.87
N ALA A 111 4.87 -8.81 2.63
CA ALA A 111 4.36 -7.62 1.99
C ALA A 111 3.67 -7.96 0.67
N VAL A 112 2.66 -7.19 0.29
CA VAL A 112 1.95 -7.36 -0.99
C VAL A 112 1.81 -6.01 -1.68
N LEU A 113 2.32 -5.92 -2.92
CA LEU A 113 2.01 -4.85 -3.84
C LEU A 113 0.80 -5.25 -4.68
N ALA A 114 -0.35 -4.64 -4.44
CA ALA A 114 -1.60 -4.94 -5.12
C ALA A 114 -2.19 -3.74 -5.85
N CYS A 115 -3.18 -4.01 -6.71
CA CYS A 115 -3.99 -2.96 -7.29
C CYS A 115 -4.87 -2.29 -6.22
N ALA A 116 -5.19 -1.00 -6.43
CA ALA A 116 -6.17 -0.26 -5.64
C ALA A 116 -7.63 -0.71 -5.89
N ASP A 117 -7.86 -1.65 -6.80
CA ASP A 117 -9.18 -2.20 -7.15
C ASP A 117 -9.89 -2.72 -5.89
N SER A 118 -11.14 -2.26 -5.67
CA SER A 118 -11.93 -2.59 -4.48
C SER A 118 -12.25 -4.08 -4.31
N ARG A 119 -12.10 -4.87 -5.39
CA ARG A 119 -12.33 -6.32 -5.41
C ARG A 119 -11.11 -7.13 -4.98
N VAL A 120 -10.01 -6.45 -4.60
CA VAL A 120 -8.73 -7.09 -4.21
C VAL A 120 -8.42 -6.76 -2.73
N PRO A 121 -9.20 -7.27 -1.76
CA PRO A 121 -8.91 -7.10 -0.34
C PRO A 121 -7.81 -8.09 0.05
N VAL A 122 -6.56 -7.63 0.03
CA VAL A 122 -5.35 -8.47 0.15
C VAL A 122 -5.38 -9.37 1.37
N GLU A 123 -5.74 -8.82 2.53
CA GLU A 123 -5.81 -9.55 3.79
C GLU A 123 -6.81 -10.70 3.72
N LEU A 124 -7.97 -10.49 3.10
CA LEU A 124 -8.98 -11.54 2.92
C LEU A 124 -8.53 -12.57 1.90
N VAL A 125 -7.96 -12.12 0.76
CA VAL A 125 -7.48 -13.01 -0.32
C VAL A 125 -6.44 -14.00 0.19
N PHE A 126 -5.61 -13.57 1.14
CA PHE A 126 -4.59 -14.43 1.75
C PHE A 126 -4.98 -14.99 3.12
N ASP A 127 -6.23 -14.77 3.56
CA ASP A 127 -6.75 -15.23 4.85
C ASP A 127 -5.82 -14.87 6.02
N GLN A 128 -5.36 -13.61 6.04
CA GLN A 128 -4.46 -13.08 7.04
C GLN A 128 -5.17 -12.06 7.94
N SER A 129 -4.71 -11.97 9.17
CA SER A 129 -5.28 -11.08 10.17
C SER A 129 -4.52 -9.76 10.30
N ILE A 130 -5.01 -8.87 11.17
CA ILE A 130 -4.40 -7.57 11.47
C ILE A 130 -2.93 -7.75 11.84
N GLY A 131 -2.05 -6.95 11.21
CA GLY A 131 -0.62 -6.89 11.48
C GLY A 131 0.23 -7.96 10.80
N GLN A 132 -0.36 -8.91 10.05
CA GLN A 132 0.38 -10.01 9.43
C GLN A 132 0.89 -9.71 8.02
N VAL A 133 0.25 -8.80 7.30
CA VAL A 133 0.63 -8.41 5.93
C VAL A 133 0.84 -6.91 5.84
N PHE A 134 1.97 -6.49 5.29
CA PHE A 134 2.23 -5.10 4.93
C PHE A 134 1.71 -4.86 3.51
N VAL A 135 0.70 -3.99 3.34
CA VAL A 135 0.01 -3.82 2.06
C VAL A 135 0.32 -2.46 1.44
N ALA A 136 0.88 -2.48 0.23
CA ALA A 136 1.02 -1.30 -0.63
C ALA A 136 0.06 -1.45 -1.82
N ARG A 137 -0.72 -0.39 -2.16
CA ARG A 137 -1.73 -0.45 -3.22
C ARG A 137 -1.71 0.78 -4.11
N ILE A 138 -1.70 0.53 -5.41
CA ILE A 138 -1.83 1.55 -6.43
C ILE A 138 -2.49 0.93 -7.67
N ALA A 139 -3.28 1.68 -8.44
CA ALA A 139 -3.93 1.17 -9.64
C ALA A 139 -2.91 0.56 -10.61
N GLY A 140 -3.15 -0.70 -11.03
CA GLY A 140 -2.22 -1.45 -11.86
C GLY A 140 -1.02 -2.06 -11.14
N ASN A 141 -1.00 -2.09 -9.80
CA ASN A 141 0.07 -2.68 -8.97
C ASN A 141 1.50 -2.31 -9.43
N ILE A 142 1.71 -1.05 -9.83
CA ILE A 142 2.97 -0.51 -10.35
C ILE A 142 3.94 -0.14 -9.21
N ALA A 143 5.24 -0.33 -9.43
CA ALA A 143 6.29 0.01 -8.47
C ALA A 143 6.81 1.43 -8.76
N THR A 144 6.11 2.45 -8.25
CA THR A 144 6.60 3.84 -8.24
C THR A 144 7.63 4.04 -7.12
N SER A 145 8.34 5.18 -7.11
CA SER A 145 9.33 5.49 -6.07
C SER A 145 8.76 5.41 -4.66
N GLU A 146 7.53 5.91 -4.44
CA GLU A 146 6.86 5.91 -3.14
C GLU A 146 6.42 4.50 -2.71
N ILE A 147 6.01 3.69 -3.68
CA ILE A 147 5.68 2.27 -3.44
C ILE A 147 6.94 1.49 -3.11
N ILE A 148 8.04 1.71 -3.85
CA ILE A 148 9.34 1.09 -3.57
C ILE A 148 9.81 1.46 -2.16
N ALA A 149 9.80 2.76 -1.80
CA ALA A 149 10.19 3.23 -0.46
C ALA A 149 9.34 2.60 0.65
N SER A 150 8.02 2.46 0.44
CA SER A 150 7.13 1.79 1.37
C SER A 150 7.50 0.32 1.57
N LEU A 151 7.79 -0.40 0.48
CA LEU A 151 8.20 -1.80 0.55
C LEU A 151 9.60 -1.96 1.16
N GLU A 152 10.54 -1.04 0.91
CA GLU A 152 11.84 -0.98 1.59
C GLU A 152 11.67 -0.85 3.10
N TYR A 153 10.73 -0.01 3.57
CA TYR A 153 10.41 0.09 4.98
C TYR A 153 9.90 -1.26 5.53
N GLY A 154 9.00 -1.93 4.81
CA GLY A 154 8.53 -3.27 5.17
C GLY A 154 9.68 -4.29 5.32
N VAL A 155 10.68 -4.22 4.44
CA VAL A 155 11.83 -5.13 4.46
C VAL A 155 12.84 -4.73 5.54
N ALA A 156 13.29 -3.47 5.55
CA ALA A 156 14.41 -3.03 6.38
C ALA A 156 14.01 -2.79 7.84
N ALA A 157 12.83 -2.23 8.08
CA ALA A 157 12.37 -1.86 9.42
C ALA A 157 11.49 -2.94 10.07
N LEU A 158 10.65 -3.63 9.28
CA LEU A 158 9.68 -4.60 9.80
C LEU A 158 10.12 -6.06 9.59
N GLY A 159 11.12 -6.31 8.73
CA GLY A 159 11.68 -7.65 8.52
C GLY A 159 10.75 -8.59 7.74
N THR A 160 9.95 -8.06 6.81
CA THR A 160 9.14 -8.90 5.91
C THR A 160 10.03 -9.81 5.08
N GLN A 161 9.62 -11.05 4.88
CA GLN A 161 10.44 -12.09 4.27
C GLN A 161 9.99 -12.47 2.86
N VAL A 162 8.80 -12.02 2.46
CA VAL A 162 8.30 -12.18 1.10
C VAL A 162 7.57 -10.94 0.63
N ILE A 163 7.81 -10.54 -0.63
CA ILE A 163 7.00 -9.56 -1.34
C ILE A 163 6.29 -10.29 -2.48
N VAL A 164 4.96 -10.17 -2.51
CA VAL A 164 4.14 -10.65 -3.62
C VAL A 164 3.64 -9.45 -4.42
N VAL A 165 3.98 -9.38 -5.70
CA VAL A 165 3.41 -8.41 -6.64
C VAL A 165 2.18 -9.06 -7.29
N LEU A 166 0.99 -8.60 -6.89
CA LEU A 166 -0.27 -9.26 -7.18
C LEU A 166 -1.04 -8.52 -8.29
N GLY A 167 -0.98 -9.07 -9.51
CA GLY A 167 -1.93 -8.73 -10.58
C GLY A 167 -3.28 -9.40 -10.35
N HIS A 168 -4.34 -8.88 -10.95
CA HIS A 168 -5.67 -9.47 -10.79
C HIS A 168 -6.49 -9.45 -12.09
N ARG A 169 -7.39 -10.40 -12.24
CA ARG A 169 -8.29 -10.50 -13.38
C ARG A 169 -9.09 -9.21 -13.60
N ASN A 170 -9.26 -8.83 -14.87
CA ASN A 170 -10.01 -7.64 -15.29
C ASN A 170 -9.50 -6.33 -14.66
N CYS A 171 -8.18 -6.14 -14.57
CA CYS A 171 -7.58 -4.91 -14.08
C CYS A 171 -7.89 -3.72 -15.01
N GLY A 172 -8.62 -2.72 -14.48
CA GLY A 172 -9.02 -1.55 -15.23
C GLY A 172 -7.85 -0.69 -15.71
N ALA A 173 -6.79 -0.54 -14.91
CA ALA A 173 -5.61 0.25 -15.28
C ALA A 173 -4.85 -0.39 -16.46
N VAL A 174 -4.70 -1.72 -16.47
CA VAL A 174 -4.07 -2.43 -17.60
C VAL A 174 -4.94 -2.32 -18.84
N LYS A 175 -6.26 -2.51 -18.72
CA LYS A 175 -7.21 -2.35 -19.81
C LYS A 175 -7.14 -0.95 -20.42
N ALA A 176 -7.19 0.11 -19.61
CA ALA A 176 -7.08 1.50 -20.06
C ALA A 176 -5.75 1.76 -20.79
N THR A 177 -4.64 1.15 -20.31
CA THR A 177 -3.33 1.25 -20.98
C THR A 177 -3.32 0.58 -22.36
N ILE A 178 -4.00 -0.58 -22.51
CA ILE A 178 -4.16 -1.26 -23.81
C ILE A 178 -4.97 -0.37 -24.77
N GLU A 179 -6.07 0.20 -24.30
CA GLU A 179 -6.93 1.07 -25.11
C GLU A 179 -6.24 2.38 -25.50
N GLY A 180 -5.28 2.85 -24.73
CA GLY A 180 -4.45 4.03 -25.03
C GLY A 180 -5.23 5.33 -25.10
N LYS A 181 -6.47 5.36 -24.59
CA LYS A 181 -7.31 6.56 -24.58
C LYS A 181 -6.82 7.56 -23.54
N GLY A 182 -6.92 8.85 -23.86
CA GLY A 182 -6.70 9.91 -22.89
C GLY A 182 -7.78 9.89 -21.82
N GLU A 183 -7.36 9.76 -20.57
CA GLU A 183 -8.27 9.78 -19.42
C GLU A 183 -8.20 11.13 -18.68
N PRO A 184 -9.27 11.55 -17.99
CA PRO A 184 -9.27 12.80 -17.24
C PRO A 184 -8.21 12.86 -16.15
N GLY A 185 -7.65 14.04 -15.91
CA GLY A 185 -6.72 14.30 -14.81
C GLY A 185 -5.41 13.52 -14.91
N GLN A 186 -4.99 12.89 -13.81
CA GLN A 186 -3.69 12.21 -13.68
C GLN A 186 -3.72 10.71 -14.03
N ILE A 187 -4.84 10.17 -14.49
CA ILE A 187 -4.99 8.72 -14.76
C ILE A 187 -3.93 8.22 -15.75
N SER A 188 -3.65 9.02 -16.80
CA SER A 188 -2.65 8.68 -17.82
C SER A 188 -1.22 8.57 -17.29
N ALA A 189 -0.92 9.12 -16.10
CA ALA A 189 0.41 8.99 -15.47
C ALA A 189 0.75 7.53 -15.08
N LEU A 190 -0.25 6.66 -14.98
CA LEU A 190 -0.06 5.23 -14.71
C LEU A 190 0.45 4.46 -15.94
N TYR A 191 0.12 4.92 -17.15
CA TYR A 191 0.34 4.19 -18.39
C TYR A 191 1.81 3.88 -18.70
N PRO A 192 2.77 4.81 -18.53
CA PRO A 192 4.18 4.52 -18.78
C PRO A 192 4.73 3.35 -17.98
N HIS A 193 4.22 3.14 -16.76
CA HIS A 193 4.64 2.03 -15.91
C HIS A 193 4.07 0.68 -16.35
N ILE A 194 2.92 0.67 -17.02
CA ILE A 194 2.21 -0.53 -17.47
C ILE A 194 2.55 -0.83 -18.94
N ARG A 195 2.89 0.19 -19.73
CA ARG A 195 3.16 0.08 -21.17
C ARG A 195 4.11 -1.06 -21.55
N PRO A 196 5.25 -1.29 -20.85
CA PRO A 196 6.15 -2.40 -21.18
C PRO A 196 5.47 -3.77 -21.16
N ALA A 197 4.50 -3.96 -20.27
CA ALA A 197 3.74 -5.21 -20.19
C ALA A 197 2.76 -5.36 -21.36
N VAL A 198 2.13 -4.26 -21.78
CA VAL A 198 1.23 -4.24 -22.95
C VAL A 198 2.02 -4.47 -24.22
N ASP A 199 3.19 -3.85 -24.37
CA ASP A 199 4.05 -4.04 -25.54
C ASP A 199 4.54 -5.49 -25.67
N GLN A 200 4.80 -6.15 -24.54
CA GLN A 200 5.21 -7.55 -24.49
C GLN A 200 4.05 -8.53 -24.80
N ALA A 201 2.86 -8.24 -24.28
CA ALA A 201 1.74 -9.17 -24.32
C ALA A 201 0.74 -8.90 -25.46
N GLY A 202 0.83 -7.74 -26.11
CA GLY A 202 -0.15 -7.26 -27.09
C GLY A 202 -1.51 -6.95 -26.44
N PRO A 203 -2.61 -7.04 -27.20
CA PRO A 203 -3.94 -6.64 -26.75
C PRO A 203 -4.60 -7.64 -25.77
N ASN A 204 -3.95 -8.75 -25.45
CA ASN A 204 -4.50 -9.75 -24.54
C ASN A 204 -4.41 -9.26 -23.10
N LEU A 205 -5.56 -8.87 -22.53
CA LEU A 205 -5.64 -8.29 -21.18
C LEU A 205 -5.03 -9.20 -20.10
N ASP A 206 -5.35 -10.49 -20.11
CA ASP A 206 -4.87 -11.44 -19.09
C ASP A 206 -3.35 -11.65 -19.18
N ALA A 207 -2.83 -11.75 -20.40
CA ALA A 207 -1.38 -11.84 -20.64
C ALA A 207 -0.67 -10.56 -20.18
N ALA A 208 -1.22 -9.38 -20.50
CA ALA A 208 -0.66 -8.09 -20.10
C ALA A 208 -0.66 -7.91 -18.57
N ILE A 209 -1.72 -8.33 -17.87
CA ILE A 209 -1.77 -8.31 -16.40
C ILE A 209 -0.67 -9.19 -15.80
N LYS A 210 -0.50 -10.42 -16.30
CA LYS A 210 0.54 -11.34 -15.82
C LYS A 210 1.94 -10.83 -16.12
N ALA A 211 2.16 -10.29 -17.33
CA ALA A 211 3.42 -9.66 -17.70
C ALA A 211 3.72 -8.45 -16.80
N ASN A 212 2.73 -7.60 -16.52
CA ASN A 212 2.90 -6.46 -15.63
C ASN A 212 3.33 -6.88 -14.24
N ALA A 213 2.67 -7.87 -13.62
CA ALA A 213 3.06 -8.36 -12.30
C ALA A 213 4.52 -8.87 -12.27
N LYS A 214 4.97 -9.60 -13.32
CA LYS A 214 6.36 -10.05 -13.45
C LYS A 214 7.35 -8.89 -13.62
N ILE A 215 7.03 -7.92 -14.48
CA ILE A 215 7.87 -6.74 -14.73
C ILE A 215 8.03 -5.93 -13.44
N GLN A 216 6.95 -5.67 -12.71
CA GLN A 216 7.01 -4.91 -11.46
C GLN A 216 7.78 -5.67 -10.36
N ALA A 217 7.66 -7.00 -10.28
CA ALA A 217 8.46 -7.82 -9.38
C ALA A 217 9.96 -7.79 -9.74
N ALA A 218 10.29 -7.80 -11.03
CA ALA A 218 11.67 -7.65 -11.50
C ALA A 218 12.21 -6.24 -11.19
N LEU A 219 11.39 -5.19 -11.41
CA LEU A 219 11.75 -3.81 -11.11
C LEU A 219 12.08 -3.62 -9.62
N LEU A 220 11.30 -4.18 -8.70
CA LEU A 220 11.59 -4.12 -7.25
C LEU A 220 12.97 -4.71 -6.93
N ARG A 221 13.34 -5.83 -7.55
CA ARG A 221 14.65 -6.47 -7.35
C ARG A 221 15.82 -5.67 -7.95
N GLN A 222 15.57 -4.81 -8.93
CA GLN A 222 16.59 -4.05 -9.65
C GLN A 222 16.74 -2.62 -9.13
N ALA A 223 15.63 -1.94 -8.87
CA ALA A 223 15.60 -0.52 -8.53
C ALA A 223 15.93 -0.23 -7.07
N SER A 224 15.77 -1.22 -6.17
CA SER A 224 16.01 -1.05 -4.73
C SER A 224 17.27 -1.78 -4.28
N THR A 225 18.21 -1.05 -3.70
CA THR A 225 19.41 -1.63 -3.08
C THR A 225 19.07 -2.41 -1.82
N VAL A 226 18.06 -2.00 -1.07
CA VAL A 226 17.56 -2.67 0.14
C VAL A 226 16.95 -4.03 -0.24
N ILE A 227 16.00 -4.04 -1.18
CA ILE A 227 15.32 -5.26 -1.62
C ILE A 227 16.31 -6.21 -2.29
N SER A 228 17.17 -5.71 -3.21
CA SER A 228 18.15 -6.54 -3.90
C SER A 228 19.18 -7.14 -2.93
N GLY A 229 19.61 -6.37 -1.92
CA GLY A 229 20.50 -6.85 -0.87
C GLY A 229 19.87 -7.99 -0.07
N ALA A 230 18.65 -7.80 0.42
CA ALA A 230 17.93 -8.82 1.17
C ALA A 230 17.66 -10.10 0.36
N VAL A 231 17.40 -9.97 -0.95
CA VAL A 231 17.25 -11.12 -1.86
C VAL A 231 18.58 -11.88 -2.01
N LYS A 232 19.71 -11.17 -2.23
CA LYS A 232 21.04 -11.76 -2.34
C LYS A 232 21.45 -12.50 -1.06
N GLU A 233 21.06 -11.98 0.10
CA GLU A 233 21.30 -12.60 1.40
C GLU A 233 20.31 -13.74 1.73
N SER A 234 19.42 -14.10 0.80
CA SER A 234 18.37 -15.12 1.01
C SER A 234 17.43 -14.81 2.19
N LYS A 235 17.31 -13.55 2.57
CA LYS A 235 16.41 -13.06 3.64
C LYS A 235 15.05 -12.63 3.10
N LEU A 236 14.94 -12.42 1.79
CA LEU A 236 13.73 -11.95 1.13
C LEU A 236 13.49 -12.72 -0.16
N LYS A 237 12.25 -13.09 -0.42
CA LYS A 237 11.78 -13.56 -1.72
C LYS A 237 10.83 -12.52 -2.34
N VAL A 238 11.00 -12.22 -3.64
CA VAL A 238 10.09 -11.35 -4.40
C VAL A 238 9.50 -12.18 -5.52
N VAL A 239 8.17 -12.32 -5.53
CA VAL A 239 7.45 -13.14 -6.51
C VAL A 239 6.31 -12.36 -7.15
N ALA A 240 5.91 -12.77 -8.35
CA ALA A 240 4.71 -12.29 -9.01
C ALA A 240 3.57 -13.29 -8.82
N GLY A 241 2.34 -12.79 -8.63
CA GLY A 241 1.13 -13.58 -8.51
C GLY A 241 0.01 -13.02 -9.37
N TYR A 242 -0.95 -13.87 -9.70
CA TYR A 242 -2.17 -13.51 -10.40
C TYR A 242 -3.39 -13.98 -9.60
N TYR A 243 -4.24 -13.04 -9.23
CA TYR A 243 -5.48 -13.28 -8.51
C TYR A 243 -6.66 -13.37 -9.49
N ASP A 244 -7.28 -14.53 -9.57
CA ASP A 244 -8.54 -14.71 -10.27
C ASP A 244 -9.71 -14.37 -9.34
N ILE A 245 -10.34 -13.24 -9.58
CA ILE A 245 -11.48 -12.75 -8.77
C ILE A 245 -12.66 -13.74 -8.78
N ALA A 246 -12.85 -14.49 -9.86
CA ALA A 246 -14.00 -15.38 -10.00
C ALA A 246 -13.87 -16.63 -9.12
N SER A 247 -12.67 -17.19 -9.01
CA SER A 247 -12.40 -18.39 -8.20
C SER A 247 -11.85 -18.09 -6.82
N GLY A 248 -11.42 -16.85 -6.56
CA GLY A 248 -10.72 -16.49 -5.34
C GLY A 248 -9.27 -16.97 -5.29
N SER A 249 -8.77 -17.66 -6.31
CA SER A 249 -7.45 -18.29 -6.28
C SER A 249 -6.34 -17.35 -6.73
N VAL A 250 -5.17 -17.51 -6.11
CA VAL A 250 -3.91 -16.88 -6.52
C VAL A 250 -2.99 -17.94 -7.12
N THR A 251 -2.47 -17.65 -8.31
CA THR A 251 -1.44 -18.46 -8.97
C THR A 251 -0.12 -17.70 -9.00
N LEU A 252 0.96 -18.34 -8.56
CA LEU A 252 2.30 -17.76 -8.69
C LEU A 252 2.72 -17.79 -10.16
N LEU A 253 3.40 -16.75 -10.61
CA LEU A 253 3.88 -16.57 -11.98
C LEU A 253 5.40 -16.79 -12.01
N GLU A 254 5.85 -17.70 -12.85
CA GLU A 254 7.28 -17.95 -13.13
C GLU A 254 7.92 -16.84 -13.96
#